data_4d4c8e614de852c85b6422e26f6f8e39
#
_entry.id   4d4c8e614de852c85b6422e26f6f8e39
#
_cell.length_a   1.000
_cell.length_b   1.000
_cell.length_c   1.000
_cell.angle_alpha   90.00
_cell.angle_beta   90.00
_cell.angle_gamma   90.00
#
_symmetry.space_group_name_H-M   'P 1'
#
loop_
_entity.id
_entity.type
_entity.pdbx_description
1 polymer ?
#
loop_
_entity_poly.entity_id
_entity_poly.type
_entity_poly.pdbx_seq_one_letter_code
_entity_poly.pdbx_strand_id
1 'polypeptide(L)'
;MEYRKSPHNIDPAVVMHSIFRRPQTWAVLLLILFAPILAGSILASIQNQEMLNNTTATLRETSERQRDFAVSTLDSIALIMNESTSNIHYIDVGRTEAKDDEVDAALACQVLRQNTEPYPNINSAYLICNLNHTIYNSLDKIGYADDEFYDLSWRLQYHASRGGMQLLDDIRTVRTPYRQEDTYISMVSRVPYLSTLQNKWLVYNISINDLGNRLIAEAEASRDANYSNTL
;
A
#
# COMPACT_ATOMS: atom_id res chain seq x y z
N MET A 1 -33.93 82.81 55.28
CA MET A 1 -33.21 81.54 55.63
C MET A 1 -33.81 80.39 54.82
N GLU A 2 -33.19 80.09 53.69
CA GLU A 2 -33.65 79.03 52.82
C GLU A 2 -32.98 77.71 53.23
N TYR A 3 -33.81 76.73 53.59
CA TYR A 3 -33.33 75.35 53.88
C TYR A 3 -33.02 74.59 52.57
N ARG A 4 -31.76 74.44 52.28
CA ARG A 4 -31.25 73.60 51.16
C ARG A 4 -31.54 72.15 51.54
N LYS A 5 -32.50 71.48 50.86
CA LYS A 5 -32.67 70.03 50.95
C LYS A 5 -31.46 69.27 50.46
N SER A 6 -30.90 68.50 51.33
CA SER A 6 -29.80 67.56 51.02
C SER A 6 -30.22 66.56 49.92
N PRO A 7 -29.33 66.19 48.98
CA PRO A 7 -29.67 65.21 47.99
C PRO A 7 -29.89 63.86 48.65
N HIS A 8 -31.02 63.21 48.29
CA HIS A 8 -31.37 61.86 48.74
C HIS A 8 -30.21 60.93 48.40
N ASN A 9 -29.57 60.46 49.46
CA ASN A 9 -28.60 59.37 49.37
C ASN A 9 -29.43 58.09 49.11
N ILE A 10 -29.57 57.74 47.83
CA ILE A 10 -30.24 56.50 47.40
C ILE A 10 -29.30 55.39 47.76
N ASP A 11 -29.68 54.53 48.71
CA ASP A 11 -28.93 53.38 49.15
C ASP A 11 -28.69 52.43 47.95
N PRO A 12 -27.43 52.22 47.54
CA PRO A 12 -27.09 51.41 46.38
C PRO A 12 -27.63 49.98 46.52
N ALA A 13 -27.79 49.47 47.74
CA ALA A 13 -28.35 48.14 48.00
C ALA A 13 -29.86 48.04 47.61
N VAL A 14 -30.61 49.12 47.78
CA VAL A 14 -32.05 49.16 47.41
C VAL A 14 -32.26 49.24 45.92
N VAL A 15 -31.38 49.96 45.20
CA VAL A 15 -31.36 50.03 43.74
C VAL A 15 -30.98 48.66 43.14
N MET A 16 -29.96 48.04 43.68
CA MET A 16 -29.55 46.69 43.24
C MET A 16 -30.63 45.64 43.44
N HIS A 17 -31.30 45.64 44.60
CA HIS A 17 -32.40 44.71 44.90
C HIS A 17 -33.63 44.92 43.99
N SER A 18 -33.89 46.13 43.53
CA SER A 18 -34.97 46.45 42.59
C SER A 18 -34.69 46.02 41.16
N ILE A 19 -33.42 46.06 40.75
CA ILE A 19 -32.98 45.62 39.44
C ILE A 19 -33.09 44.09 39.30
N PHE A 20 -32.67 43.33 40.32
CA PHE A 20 -32.77 41.87 40.34
C PHE A 20 -34.17 41.30 40.46
N ARG A 21 -35.18 42.10 40.86
CA ARG A 21 -36.57 41.69 40.92
C ARG A 21 -37.31 41.68 39.58
N ARG A 22 -36.70 42.29 38.52
CA ARG A 22 -37.35 42.35 37.21
C ARG A 22 -37.00 41.10 36.40
N PRO A 23 -37.98 40.30 35.93
CA PRO A 23 -37.67 39.08 35.13
C PRO A 23 -36.90 39.39 33.85
N GLN A 24 -37.02 40.58 33.30
CA GLN A 24 -36.30 41.06 32.14
C GLN A 24 -34.78 41.14 32.39
N THR A 25 -34.35 41.54 33.61
CA THR A 25 -32.91 41.61 33.96
C THR A 25 -32.27 40.25 34.02
N TRP A 26 -32.99 39.24 34.51
CA TRP A 26 -32.53 37.84 34.50
C TRP A 26 -32.41 37.27 33.06
N ALA A 27 -33.37 37.62 32.20
CA ALA A 27 -33.31 37.21 30.79
C ALA A 27 -32.11 37.79 30.07
N VAL A 28 -31.77 39.05 30.28
CA VAL A 28 -30.60 39.70 29.72
C VAL A 28 -29.29 39.10 30.27
N LEU A 29 -29.23 38.84 31.59
CA LEU A 29 -28.06 38.22 32.23
C LEU A 29 -27.83 36.82 31.73
N LEU A 30 -28.87 36.02 31.58
CA LEU A 30 -28.81 34.67 31.00
C LEU A 30 -28.35 34.72 29.53
N LEU A 31 -28.88 35.67 28.76
CA LEU A 31 -28.48 35.84 27.36
C LEU A 31 -26.98 36.19 27.21
N ILE A 32 -26.49 37.11 28.06
CA ILE A 32 -25.06 37.49 28.08
C ILE A 32 -24.16 36.31 28.50
N LEU A 33 -24.63 35.45 29.39
CA LEU A 33 -23.84 34.32 29.92
C LEU A 33 -23.88 33.12 28.98
N PHE A 34 -25.05 32.83 28.37
CA PHE A 34 -25.20 31.63 27.53
C PHE A 34 -24.91 31.86 26.05
N ALA A 35 -25.05 33.09 25.52
CA ALA A 35 -24.74 33.37 24.10
C ALA A 35 -23.30 33.05 23.71
N PRO A 36 -22.25 33.40 24.46
CA PRO A 36 -20.87 33.04 24.12
C PRO A 36 -20.62 31.54 24.25
N ILE A 37 -21.28 30.84 25.18
CA ILE A 37 -21.16 29.39 25.33
C ILE A 37 -21.79 28.67 24.12
N LEU A 38 -22.97 29.11 23.70
CA LEU A 38 -23.63 28.59 22.50
C LEU A 38 -22.85 28.89 21.23
N ALA A 39 -22.36 30.12 21.08
CA ALA A 39 -21.54 30.51 19.95
C ALA A 39 -20.21 29.70 19.88
N GLY A 40 -19.57 29.50 21.04
CA GLY A 40 -18.36 28.68 21.15
C GLY A 40 -18.58 27.21 20.81
N SER A 41 -19.71 26.64 21.27
CA SER A 41 -20.05 25.26 20.96
C SER A 41 -20.38 25.03 19.48
N ILE A 42 -21.09 25.98 18.86
CA ILE A 42 -21.38 25.94 17.42
C ILE A 42 -20.07 26.06 16.62
N LEU A 43 -19.19 27.00 16.97
CA LEU A 43 -17.92 27.20 16.31
C LEU A 43 -17.03 25.95 16.43
N ALA A 44 -16.94 25.36 17.63
CA ALA A 44 -16.19 24.13 17.86
C ALA A 44 -16.76 22.95 17.06
N SER A 45 -18.09 22.87 16.92
CA SER A 45 -18.74 21.84 16.10
C SER A 45 -18.40 22.00 14.61
N ILE A 46 -18.44 23.24 14.09
CA ILE A 46 -18.06 23.53 12.69
C ILE A 46 -16.60 23.19 12.43
N GLN A 47 -15.69 23.61 13.32
CA GLN A 47 -14.26 23.31 13.19
C GLN A 47 -13.97 21.81 13.24
N ASN A 48 -14.62 21.07 14.13
CA ASN A 48 -14.49 19.61 14.18
C ASN A 48 -15.01 18.94 12.89
N GLN A 49 -16.08 19.44 12.31
CA GLN A 49 -16.64 18.90 11.08
C GLN A 49 -15.75 19.18 9.87
N GLU A 50 -15.17 20.38 9.78
CA GLU A 50 -14.18 20.73 8.77
C GLU A 50 -12.90 19.89 8.90
N MET A 51 -12.41 19.70 10.12
CA MET A 51 -11.25 18.87 10.40
C MET A 51 -11.48 17.40 9.99
N LEU A 52 -12.66 16.85 10.32
CA LEU A 52 -13.06 15.50 9.91
C LEU A 52 -13.14 15.36 8.39
N ASN A 53 -13.78 16.33 7.73
CA ASN A 53 -13.91 16.32 6.26
C ASN A 53 -12.55 16.40 5.58
N ASN A 54 -11.68 17.30 6.03
CA ASN A 54 -10.32 17.44 5.49
C ASN A 54 -9.48 16.18 5.73
N THR A 55 -9.55 15.60 6.94
CA THR A 55 -8.85 14.36 7.25
C THR A 55 -9.34 13.21 6.38
N THR A 56 -10.65 13.09 6.20
CA THR A 56 -11.25 12.04 5.35
C THR A 56 -10.86 12.21 3.88
N ALA A 57 -10.86 13.45 3.37
CA ALA A 57 -10.43 13.76 2.00
C ALA A 57 -8.95 13.40 1.79
N THR A 58 -8.07 13.77 2.73
CA THR A 58 -6.64 13.44 2.68
C THR A 58 -6.39 11.93 2.74
N LEU A 59 -7.09 11.20 3.62
CA LEU A 59 -6.98 9.75 3.71
C LEU A 59 -7.44 9.06 2.42
N ARG A 60 -8.53 9.54 1.82
CA ARG A 60 -9.02 9.02 0.55
C ARG A 60 -8.02 9.26 -0.57
N GLU A 61 -7.50 10.46 -0.71
CA GLU A 61 -6.50 10.80 -1.73
C GLU A 61 -5.23 9.96 -1.57
N THR A 62 -4.74 9.80 -0.32
CA THR A 62 -3.58 8.97 -0.04
C THR A 62 -3.84 7.50 -0.41
N SER A 63 -5.00 6.97 -0.06
CA SER A 63 -5.39 5.59 -0.41
C SER A 63 -5.52 5.38 -1.92
N GLU A 64 -6.07 6.34 -2.65
CA GLU A 64 -6.17 6.29 -4.12
C GLU A 64 -4.77 6.29 -4.76
N ARG A 65 -3.86 7.16 -4.31
CA ARG A 65 -2.46 7.18 -4.78
C ARG A 65 -1.72 5.87 -4.49
N GLN A 66 -1.87 5.32 -3.28
CA GLN A 66 -1.26 4.04 -2.92
C GLN A 66 -1.77 2.90 -3.81
N ARG A 67 -3.08 2.87 -4.06
CA ARG A 67 -3.68 1.90 -4.99
C ARG A 67 -3.10 2.05 -6.39
N ASP A 68 -3.03 3.26 -6.91
CA ASP A 68 -2.54 3.53 -8.26
C ASP A 68 -1.05 3.18 -8.41
N PHE A 69 -0.25 3.44 -7.37
CA PHE A 69 1.14 2.98 -7.30
C PHE A 69 1.25 1.44 -7.32
N ALA A 70 0.46 0.75 -6.50
CA ALA A 70 0.47 -0.71 -6.46
C ALA A 70 0.05 -1.31 -7.82
N VAL A 71 -1.01 -0.81 -8.43
CA VAL A 71 -1.48 -1.23 -9.76
C VAL A 71 -0.40 -0.99 -10.81
N SER A 72 0.16 0.21 -10.88
CA SER A 72 1.21 0.53 -11.86
C SER A 72 2.48 -0.32 -11.68
N THR A 73 2.80 -0.68 -10.43
CA THR A 73 3.92 -1.59 -10.14
C THR A 73 3.64 -3.00 -10.66
N LEU A 74 2.45 -3.53 -10.40
CA LEU A 74 2.05 -4.86 -10.89
C LEU A 74 1.96 -4.90 -12.43
N ASP A 75 1.44 -3.86 -13.05
CA ASP A 75 1.39 -3.73 -14.52
C ASP A 75 2.79 -3.70 -15.13
N SER A 76 3.74 -3.01 -14.49
CA SER A 76 5.14 -2.99 -14.93
C SER A 76 5.78 -4.38 -14.84
N ILE A 77 5.53 -5.11 -13.75
CA ILE A 77 6.02 -6.49 -13.58
C ILE A 77 5.37 -7.41 -14.62
N ALA A 78 4.09 -7.24 -14.91
CA ALA A 78 3.38 -7.99 -15.92
C ALA A 78 3.98 -7.78 -17.33
N LEU A 79 4.33 -6.53 -17.66
CA LEU A 79 4.99 -6.20 -18.92
C LEU A 79 6.35 -6.90 -19.03
N ILE A 80 7.19 -6.82 -18.00
CA ILE A 80 8.50 -7.46 -17.96
C ILE A 80 8.37 -8.98 -18.10
N MET A 81 7.41 -9.57 -17.38
CA MET A 81 7.14 -10.99 -17.48
C MET A 81 6.75 -11.39 -18.89
N ASN A 82 5.89 -10.63 -19.55
CA ASN A 82 5.45 -10.89 -20.91
C ASN A 82 6.62 -10.81 -21.91
N GLU A 83 7.48 -9.81 -21.78
CA GLU A 83 8.72 -9.71 -22.57
C GLU A 83 9.65 -10.90 -22.32
N SER A 84 9.83 -11.26 -21.05
CA SER A 84 10.68 -12.37 -20.62
C SER A 84 10.21 -13.72 -21.16
N THR A 85 8.91 -13.96 -21.30
CA THR A 85 8.39 -15.24 -21.82
C THR A 85 8.75 -15.51 -23.26
N SER A 86 9.20 -14.50 -24.00
CA SER A 86 9.71 -14.62 -25.39
C SER A 86 11.22 -14.71 -25.47
N ASN A 87 11.93 -14.73 -24.33
CA ASN A 87 13.38 -14.80 -24.31
C ASN A 87 13.87 -16.17 -24.78
N ILE A 88 14.78 -16.18 -25.76
CA ILE A 88 15.29 -17.41 -26.38
C ILE A 88 15.96 -18.34 -25.35
N HIS A 89 16.67 -17.79 -24.37
CA HIS A 89 17.33 -18.59 -23.35
C HIS A 89 16.35 -19.34 -22.45
N TYR A 90 15.15 -18.80 -22.19
CA TYR A 90 14.09 -19.50 -21.47
C TYR A 90 13.38 -20.54 -22.33
N ILE A 91 13.36 -20.31 -23.65
CA ILE A 91 12.77 -21.23 -24.60
C ILE A 91 13.68 -22.44 -24.80
N ASP A 92 15.00 -22.22 -24.83
CA ASP A 92 16.00 -23.27 -25.18
C ASP A 92 16.26 -24.24 -24.04
N VAL A 93 16.42 -23.81 -22.79
CA VAL A 93 16.62 -24.73 -21.66
C VAL A 93 15.41 -25.62 -21.43
N GLY A 94 15.62 -26.86 -20.98
CA GLY A 94 14.54 -27.82 -20.66
C GLY A 94 13.72 -28.24 -21.87
N ARG A 95 14.31 -28.28 -23.07
CA ARG A 95 13.63 -28.76 -24.30
C ARG A 95 13.56 -30.27 -24.40
N THR A 96 14.45 -30.96 -23.71
CA THR A 96 14.56 -32.42 -23.69
C THR A 96 14.40 -32.94 -22.26
N GLU A 97 14.18 -34.23 -22.11
CA GLU A 97 14.19 -34.90 -20.81
C GLU A 97 15.60 -34.96 -20.18
N ALA A 98 16.62 -34.76 -21.00
CA ALA A 98 18.00 -34.72 -20.53
C ALA A 98 18.24 -33.42 -19.73
N LYS A 99 19.14 -33.50 -18.74
CA LYS A 99 19.58 -32.32 -17.99
C LYS A 99 20.30 -31.38 -18.95
N ASP A 100 20.03 -30.09 -18.85
CA ASP A 100 20.69 -29.06 -19.65
C ASP A 100 22.19 -28.99 -19.35
N ASP A 101 22.96 -28.48 -20.30
CA ASP A 101 24.37 -28.18 -20.10
C ASP A 101 24.52 -27.12 -18.98
N GLU A 102 25.61 -27.22 -18.22
CA GLU A 102 25.91 -26.28 -17.14
C GLU A 102 26.00 -24.83 -17.63
N VAL A 103 26.45 -24.62 -18.88
CA VAL A 103 26.52 -23.29 -19.49
C VAL A 103 25.14 -22.74 -19.76
N ASP A 104 24.22 -23.54 -20.30
CA ASP A 104 22.85 -23.13 -20.60
C ASP A 104 22.07 -22.88 -19.30
N ALA A 105 22.28 -23.73 -18.30
CA ALA A 105 21.71 -23.56 -16.96
C ALA A 105 22.19 -22.26 -16.30
N ALA A 106 23.50 -22.00 -16.34
CA ALA A 106 24.07 -20.78 -15.77
C ALA A 106 23.56 -19.52 -16.50
N LEU A 107 23.42 -19.59 -17.81
CA LEU A 107 22.89 -18.50 -18.64
C LEU A 107 21.42 -18.21 -18.33
N ALA A 108 20.58 -19.24 -18.18
CA ALA A 108 19.19 -19.07 -17.78
C ALA A 108 19.07 -18.37 -16.42
N CYS A 109 19.84 -18.80 -15.42
CA CYS A 109 19.88 -18.15 -14.10
C CYS A 109 20.37 -16.69 -14.19
N GLN A 110 21.38 -16.43 -15.02
CA GLN A 110 21.90 -15.08 -15.24
C GLN A 110 20.86 -14.17 -15.88
N VAL A 111 20.15 -14.64 -16.90
CA VAL A 111 19.09 -13.85 -17.57
C VAL A 111 17.91 -13.59 -16.62
N LEU A 112 17.53 -14.58 -15.80
CA LEU A 112 16.54 -14.37 -14.75
C LEU A 112 16.94 -13.24 -13.80
N ARG A 113 18.20 -13.24 -13.36
CA ARG A 113 18.74 -12.19 -12.49
C ARG A 113 18.74 -10.83 -13.17
N GLN A 114 19.23 -10.74 -14.40
CA GLN A 114 19.27 -9.50 -15.16
C GLN A 114 17.89 -8.89 -15.39
N ASN A 115 16.88 -9.73 -15.55
CA ASN A 115 15.50 -9.27 -15.72
C ASN A 115 14.84 -8.83 -14.42
N THR A 116 15.30 -9.30 -13.27
CA THR A 116 14.73 -8.95 -11.96
C THR A 116 15.49 -7.84 -11.24
N GLU A 117 16.81 -7.75 -11.42
CA GLU A 117 17.68 -6.80 -10.71
C GLU A 117 17.24 -5.33 -10.82
N PRO A 118 16.74 -4.83 -11.98
CA PRO A 118 16.25 -3.45 -12.09
C PRO A 118 14.96 -3.19 -11.30
N TYR A 119 14.28 -4.23 -10.83
CA TYR A 119 12.96 -4.14 -10.20
C TYR A 119 13.00 -4.63 -8.76
N PRO A 120 13.30 -3.75 -7.81
CA PRO A 120 13.54 -4.14 -6.41
C PRO A 120 12.31 -4.70 -5.70
N ASN A 121 11.12 -4.61 -6.29
CA ASN A 121 9.91 -5.29 -5.78
C ASN A 121 9.89 -6.78 -6.16
N ILE A 122 10.69 -7.22 -7.14
CA ILE A 122 10.83 -8.63 -7.52
C ILE A 122 11.98 -9.20 -6.71
N ASN A 123 11.66 -9.97 -5.69
CA ASN A 123 12.68 -10.59 -4.83
C ASN A 123 13.40 -11.75 -5.55
N SER A 124 12.64 -12.58 -6.28
CA SER A 124 13.20 -13.72 -7.00
C SER A 124 12.36 -14.10 -8.22
N ALA A 125 12.98 -14.76 -9.16
CA ALA A 125 12.31 -15.35 -10.31
C ALA A 125 12.72 -16.82 -10.51
N TYR A 126 11.75 -17.63 -10.93
CA TYR A 126 11.96 -19.05 -11.23
C TYR A 126 11.54 -19.36 -12.65
N LEU A 127 12.37 -20.09 -13.38
CA LEU A 127 12.00 -20.75 -14.62
C LEU A 127 11.91 -22.25 -14.35
N ILE A 128 10.70 -22.79 -14.48
CA ILE A 128 10.41 -24.18 -14.19
C ILE A 128 10.24 -24.94 -15.49
N CYS A 129 11.04 -25.95 -15.70
CA CYS A 129 11.05 -26.81 -16.87
C CYS A 129 10.53 -28.21 -16.48
N ASN A 130 9.26 -28.47 -16.77
CA ASN A 130 8.65 -29.74 -16.36
C ASN A 130 9.18 -30.97 -17.12
N LEU A 131 9.71 -30.79 -18.31
CA LEU A 131 10.13 -31.90 -19.13
C LEU A 131 11.40 -32.57 -18.58
N ASN A 132 12.36 -31.77 -18.12
CA ASN A 132 13.60 -32.27 -17.51
C ASN A 132 13.62 -32.13 -15.97
N HIS A 133 12.45 -31.79 -15.36
CA HIS A 133 12.28 -31.65 -13.92
C HIS A 133 13.31 -30.70 -13.28
N THR A 134 13.66 -29.60 -13.96
CA THR A 134 14.67 -28.64 -13.49
C THR A 134 14.04 -27.27 -13.24
N ILE A 135 14.45 -26.64 -12.14
CA ILE A 135 14.07 -25.27 -11.78
C ILE A 135 15.30 -24.39 -11.73
N TYR A 136 15.30 -23.34 -12.53
CA TYR A 136 16.33 -22.29 -12.55
C TYR A 136 15.83 -21.12 -11.70
N ASN A 137 16.73 -20.52 -10.90
CA ASN A 137 16.41 -19.48 -9.96
C ASN A 137 17.32 -18.26 -10.15
N SER A 138 16.79 -17.05 -10.09
CA SER A 138 17.54 -15.81 -10.19
C SER A 138 18.56 -15.59 -9.05
N LEU A 139 18.36 -16.24 -7.90
CA LEU A 139 19.24 -16.13 -6.74
C LEU A 139 20.48 -17.02 -6.83
N ASP A 140 20.42 -18.07 -7.67
CA ASP A 140 21.45 -19.09 -7.78
C ASP A 140 22.12 -19.10 -9.16
N LYS A 141 23.10 -19.98 -9.31
CA LYS A 141 23.86 -20.18 -10.58
C LYS A 141 23.61 -21.53 -11.20
N ILE A 142 22.87 -22.39 -10.52
CA ILE A 142 22.62 -23.78 -10.93
C ILE A 142 21.12 -24.06 -10.93
N GLY A 143 20.71 -25.04 -11.74
CA GLY A 143 19.35 -25.56 -11.69
C GLY A 143 19.18 -26.57 -10.57
N TYR A 144 18.01 -26.57 -9.95
CA TYR A 144 17.58 -27.53 -8.93
C TYR A 144 16.73 -28.62 -9.56
N ALA A 145 16.83 -29.82 -9.02
CA ALA A 145 15.79 -30.81 -9.28
C ALA A 145 14.45 -30.40 -8.65
N ASP A 146 13.35 -30.80 -9.25
CA ASP A 146 12.00 -30.37 -8.85
C ASP A 146 11.67 -30.74 -7.41
N ASP A 147 12.13 -31.90 -6.94
CA ASP A 147 11.92 -32.43 -5.59
C ASP A 147 12.84 -31.81 -4.53
N GLU A 148 13.94 -31.19 -4.96
CA GLU A 148 14.91 -30.51 -4.07
C GLU A 148 14.63 -29.02 -3.91
N PHE A 149 13.70 -28.44 -4.71
CA PHE A 149 13.44 -27.02 -4.69
C PHE A 149 12.56 -26.61 -3.51
N TYR A 150 12.98 -25.60 -2.80
CA TYR A 150 12.40 -25.17 -1.51
C TYR A 150 11.03 -24.46 -1.63
N ASP A 151 10.64 -23.96 -2.82
CA ASP A 151 9.40 -23.22 -3.03
C ASP A 151 8.56 -23.78 -4.19
N LEU A 152 7.65 -24.68 -3.88
CA LEU A 152 6.68 -25.23 -4.84
C LEU A 152 5.23 -24.88 -4.47
N SER A 153 5.03 -24.12 -3.41
CA SER A 153 3.69 -23.81 -2.88
C SER A 153 2.80 -23.03 -3.86
N TRP A 154 3.39 -22.25 -4.76
CA TRP A 154 2.67 -21.54 -5.83
C TRP A 154 1.91 -22.48 -6.78
N ARG A 155 2.35 -23.75 -6.94
CA ARG A 155 1.71 -24.72 -7.84
C ARG A 155 0.29 -25.05 -7.41
N LEU A 156 -0.01 -25.01 -6.13
CA LEU A 156 -1.34 -25.27 -5.59
C LEU A 156 -2.36 -24.21 -6.00
N GLN A 157 -1.90 -23.01 -6.26
CA GLN A 157 -2.72 -21.84 -6.58
C GLN A 157 -2.82 -21.61 -8.09
N TYR A 158 -1.86 -22.11 -8.86
CA TYR A 158 -1.84 -21.93 -10.30
C TYR A 158 -2.86 -22.80 -11.02
N HIS A 159 -3.76 -22.16 -11.74
CA HIS A 159 -4.77 -22.84 -12.54
C HIS A 159 -4.41 -22.83 -14.03
N ALA A 160 -3.85 -23.93 -14.51
CA ALA A 160 -3.44 -24.08 -15.91
C ALA A 160 -4.59 -23.85 -16.92
N SER A 161 -5.84 -24.08 -16.50
CA SER A 161 -7.04 -23.89 -17.33
C SER A 161 -7.37 -22.43 -17.63
N ARG A 162 -6.88 -21.48 -16.83
CA ARG A 162 -7.12 -20.03 -17.06
C ARG A 162 -6.26 -19.46 -18.17
N GLY A 163 -5.16 -20.14 -18.56
CA GLY A 163 -4.23 -19.71 -19.59
C GLY A 163 -3.57 -18.36 -19.29
N GLY A 164 -2.48 -18.07 -19.99
CA GLY A 164 -1.83 -16.77 -19.87
C GLY A 164 -1.11 -16.52 -18.55
N MET A 165 -0.94 -15.24 -18.25
CA MET A 165 -0.33 -14.76 -17.02
C MET A 165 -1.37 -14.68 -15.90
N GLN A 166 -0.99 -15.11 -14.70
CA GLN A 166 -1.84 -15.10 -13.51
C GLN A 166 -1.10 -14.47 -12.34
N LEU A 167 -1.74 -13.51 -11.68
CA LEU A 167 -1.37 -13.11 -10.33
C LEU A 167 -2.03 -14.10 -9.36
N LEU A 168 -1.28 -14.70 -8.48
CA LEU A 168 -1.79 -15.64 -7.47
C LEU A 168 -2.30 -14.84 -6.28
N ASP A 169 -3.52 -15.15 -5.86
CA ASP A 169 -4.25 -14.35 -4.85
C ASP A 169 -3.74 -14.57 -3.41
N ASP A 170 -3.10 -15.74 -3.16
CA ASP A 170 -2.65 -16.07 -1.81
C ASP A 170 -1.23 -15.58 -1.53
N ILE A 171 -1.10 -14.96 -0.37
CA ILE A 171 0.17 -14.56 0.19
C ILE A 171 0.91 -15.80 0.71
N ARG A 172 2.17 -15.95 0.32
CA ARG A 172 3.00 -17.10 0.68
C ARG A 172 4.22 -16.65 1.47
N THR A 173 4.51 -17.34 2.56
CA THR A 173 5.77 -17.17 3.28
C THR A 173 6.72 -18.27 2.86
N VAL A 174 7.88 -17.88 2.31
CA VAL A 174 8.87 -18.80 1.78
C VAL A 174 10.18 -18.63 2.55
N ARG A 175 10.74 -19.73 2.98
CA ARG A 175 12.06 -19.77 3.62
C ARG A 175 13.09 -20.23 2.61
N THR A 176 13.97 -19.30 2.22
CA THR A 176 15.07 -19.62 1.31
C THR A 176 16.14 -20.51 1.96
N PRO A 177 16.97 -21.22 1.19
CA PRO A 177 18.10 -22.01 1.72
C PRO A 177 19.07 -21.19 2.58
N TYR A 178 19.13 -19.89 2.35
CA TYR A 178 19.95 -18.93 3.12
C TYR A 178 19.30 -18.51 4.46
N ARG A 179 18.23 -19.19 4.88
CA ARG A 179 17.45 -18.93 6.11
C ARG A 179 16.75 -17.58 6.14
N GLN A 180 16.68 -16.90 5.02
CA GLN A 180 15.87 -15.70 4.90
C GLN A 180 14.41 -16.12 4.67
N GLU A 181 13.53 -15.60 5.48
CA GLU A 181 12.09 -15.79 5.37
C GLU A 181 11.48 -14.48 4.85
N ASP A 182 10.72 -14.57 3.77
CA ASP A 182 10.02 -13.43 3.21
C ASP A 182 8.64 -13.82 2.73
N THR A 183 7.79 -12.83 2.53
CA THR A 183 6.37 -12.98 2.21
C THR A 183 6.12 -12.45 0.81
N TYR A 184 5.59 -13.29 -0.06
CA TYR A 184 5.41 -13.02 -1.48
C TYR A 184 3.97 -13.11 -1.95
N ILE A 185 3.67 -12.27 -2.96
CA ILE A 185 2.65 -12.54 -3.98
C ILE A 185 3.39 -12.99 -5.23
N SER A 186 2.87 -13.99 -5.95
CA SER A 186 3.53 -14.50 -7.14
C SER A 186 2.74 -14.25 -8.40
N MET A 187 3.46 -13.84 -9.44
CA MET A 187 2.95 -13.76 -10.80
C MET A 187 3.52 -14.92 -11.60
N VAL A 188 2.67 -15.67 -12.31
CA VAL A 188 3.05 -16.87 -13.04
C VAL A 188 2.61 -16.75 -14.49
N SER A 189 3.49 -17.12 -15.43
CA SER A 189 3.19 -17.17 -16.85
C SER A 189 3.81 -18.39 -17.51
N ARG A 190 3.21 -18.85 -18.61
CA ARG A 190 3.81 -19.88 -19.45
C ARG A 190 4.93 -19.32 -20.32
N VAL A 191 5.89 -20.19 -20.65
CA VAL A 191 6.99 -19.87 -21.55
C VAL A 191 7.02 -20.89 -22.73
N PRO A 192 6.94 -20.42 -23.96
CA PRO A 192 6.51 -19.10 -24.39
C PRO A 192 5.00 -18.91 -24.15
N TYR A 193 4.58 -17.65 -23.99
CA TYR A 193 3.24 -17.26 -23.55
C TYR A 193 2.07 -17.94 -24.29
N LEU A 194 2.20 -18.16 -25.59
CA LEU A 194 1.16 -18.73 -26.43
C LEU A 194 1.36 -20.23 -26.75
N SER A 195 2.38 -20.89 -26.20
CA SER A 195 2.63 -22.29 -26.51
C SER A 195 1.89 -23.23 -25.59
N THR A 196 1.09 -24.12 -26.17
CA THR A 196 0.48 -25.24 -25.47
C THR A 196 1.41 -26.47 -25.40
N LEU A 197 2.51 -26.45 -26.13
CA LEU A 197 3.41 -27.62 -26.32
C LEU A 197 4.59 -27.63 -25.34
N GLN A 198 4.92 -26.50 -24.71
CA GLN A 198 6.05 -26.44 -23.77
C GLN A 198 5.53 -26.27 -22.35
N ASN A 199 5.83 -27.22 -21.49
CA ASN A 199 5.48 -27.23 -20.09
C ASN A 199 6.51 -26.46 -19.26
N LYS A 200 6.66 -25.16 -19.52
CA LYS A 200 7.53 -24.29 -18.73
C LYS A 200 6.72 -23.16 -18.12
N TRP A 201 7.13 -22.77 -16.92
CA TRP A 201 6.54 -21.62 -16.25
C TRP A 201 7.61 -20.66 -15.77
N LEU A 202 7.34 -19.38 -15.95
CA LEU A 202 8.08 -18.28 -15.34
C LEU A 202 7.28 -17.80 -14.14
N VAL A 203 7.93 -17.73 -12.99
CA VAL A 203 7.33 -17.26 -11.73
C VAL A 203 8.14 -16.07 -11.24
N TYR A 204 7.49 -14.94 -10.99
CA TYR A 204 8.07 -13.79 -10.33
C TYR A 204 7.49 -13.67 -8.93
N ASN A 205 8.33 -13.65 -7.92
CA ASN A 205 7.96 -13.47 -6.53
C ASN A 205 8.14 -12.02 -6.14
N ILE A 206 7.04 -11.37 -5.79
CA ILE A 206 6.94 -9.95 -5.43
C ILE A 206 6.93 -9.87 -3.92
N SER A 207 7.95 -9.25 -3.31
CA SER A 207 8.03 -9.07 -1.87
C SER A 207 6.95 -8.10 -1.40
N ILE A 208 6.09 -8.56 -0.50
CA ILE A 208 5.06 -7.73 0.12
C ILE A 208 5.70 -6.71 1.06
N ASN A 209 6.79 -7.09 1.73
CA ASN A 209 7.50 -6.20 2.64
C ASN A 209 8.11 -5.03 1.88
N ASP A 210 8.76 -5.28 0.75
CA ASP A 210 9.35 -4.22 -0.08
C ASP A 210 8.29 -3.34 -0.73
N LEU A 211 7.20 -3.94 -1.21
CA LEU A 211 6.07 -3.19 -1.74
C LEU A 211 5.43 -2.32 -0.66
N GLY A 212 5.21 -2.87 0.54
CA GLY A 212 4.66 -2.14 1.68
C GLY A 212 5.54 -0.97 2.12
N ASN A 213 6.85 -1.18 2.24
CA ASN A 213 7.80 -0.13 2.59
C ASN A 213 7.79 1.03 1.57
N ARG A 214 7.65 0.73 0.29
CA ARG A 214 7.55 1.76 -0.76
C ARG A 214 6.23 2.50 -0.72
N LEU A 215 5.13 1.82 -0.45
CA LEU A 215 3.82 2.46 -0.25
C LEU A 215 3.84 3.43 0.94
N ILE A 216 4.53 3.07 2.02
CA ILE A 216 4.72 3.94 3.18
C ILE A 216 5.59 5.15 2.80
N ALA A 217 6.71 4.95 2.13
CA ALA A 217 7.60 6.02 1.71
C ALA A 217 6.91 7.00 0.75
N GLU A 218 6.07 6.51 -0.17
CA GLU A 218 5.27 7.35 -1.08
C GLU A 218 4.23 8.18 -0.31
N ALA A 219 3.59 7.59 0.70
CA ALA A 219 2.66 8.31 1.55
C ALA A 219 3.34 9.41 2.38
N GLU A 220 4.54 9.15 2.91
CA GLU A 220 5.35 10.13 3.65
C GLU A 220 5.80 11.28 2.74
N ALA A 221 6.32 10.98 1.55
CA ALA A 221 6.73 12.01 0.58
C ALA A 221 5.57 12.90 0.14
N SER A 222 4.39 12.33 -0.04
CA SER A 222 3.17 13.08 -0.36
C SER A 222 2.73 13.99 0.78
N ARG A 223 2.94 13.57 2.03
CA ARG A 223 2.64 14.37 3.22
C ARG A 223 3.56 15.59 3.31
N ASP A 224 4.86 15.39 3.12
CA ASP A 224 5.85 16.46 3.19
C ASP A 224 5.66 17.50 2.08
N ALA A 225 5.31 17.06 0.87
CA ALA A 225 4.98 17.97 -0.23
C ALA A 225 3.76 18.85 0.06
N ASN A 226 2.76 18.34 0.76
CA ASN A 226 1.58 19.11 1.16
C ASN A 226 1.90 20.16 2.24
N TYR A 227 2.81 19.86 3.18
CA TYR A 227 3.27 20.82 4.20
C TYR A 227 4.11 21.95 3.61
N SER A 228 4.92 21.67 2.58
CA SER A 228 5.77 22.69 1.94
C SER A 228 4.98 23.67 1.07
N ASN A 229 3.78 23.30 0.59
CA ASN A 229 2.92 24.16 -0.23
C ASN A 229 1.95 25.02 0.60
N THR A 230 1.94 24.88 1.93
CA THR A 230 1.08 25.64 2.86
C THR A 230 1.81 26.73 3.62
N LEU A 231 3.09 26.94 3.38
CA LEU A 231 3.93 28.04 3.88
C LEU A 231 4.20 29.09 2.78
#